data_9a0cf36ad8c24007059b1e8e79653f8d
#
_entry.id   9a0cf36ad8c24007059b1e8e79653f8d
#
_cell.length_a   1.000
_cell.length_b   1.000
_cell.length_c   1.000
_cell.angle_alpha   90.00
_cell.angle_beta   90.00
_cell.angle_gamma   90.00
#
_symmetry.space_group_name_H-M   'P 1'
#
loop_
_entity.id
_entity.type
_entity.pdbx_description
1 polymer ?
#
loop_
_entity_poly.entity_id
_entity_poly.type
_entity_poly.pdbx_seq_one_letter_code
_entity_poly.pdbx_strand_id
1 'polypeptide(L)'
;MPEIRLEHVTKHWGKFYAVDDLDLVIENNAFVTLLGPSGCGKTTTLRMIAGLETPTSGRITIGDKVVFDSSLGVNIPANKRKVGFLFQNYALWPNMTVYQNISFGLANIKEEMPVYNFELKNAARLAEILSRPEDVTKVLDECRDKKGKLDEKKAVIKLIDAFTISQYTAKKLFAYHLEKPRDMSGEIAPLKAKVDAARAAGLITEDFQVIRGGKPYTAVRKLTREEIDLSVRRVSRIVKISMFMDRYPAELSGGQQQRVAIARTLAPEPLVLFMDEPLSNLDAKLRLEMRYELQRLHLETGSTFVYVTHDQMEAMTLATQICLINNGVLQQYDAPLTVYSKPNNLFVADFVGNPSINFVEAKGSQSADGTVGLTILEGTRATFTPASPIDLSRWFAQRDQRREEKLAAQKAAATKKGYVEKGNKDEVFRYHISRVEDQDDAMLEEPVLTNEDLVLGIRPEMLQIDPAGALEGEIYGAMPTGMESTIKIRLGNFLLTGVVFGNTLFKLGEKIRLSVSGDAIMLFDRTSGDRIT
;
A
#
# COMPACT_ATOMS: atom_id res chain seq x y z
N MET A 1 16.05 -2.99 -7.79
CA MET A 1 15.55 -3.11 -6.40
C MET A 1 15.05 -4.53 -6.18
N PRO A 2 14.95 -5.04 -4.98
CA PRO A 2 14.72 -6.47 -4.76
C PRO A 2 13.24 -6.86 -4.83
N GLU A 3 12.94 -7.98 -5.47
CA GLU A 3 11.72 -8.76 -5.32
C GLU A 3 11.65 -9.34 -3.89
N ILE A 4 10.45 -9.49 -3.33
CA ILE A 4 10.24 -10.20 -2.07
C ILE A 4 9.46 -11.46 -2.38
N ARG A 5 9.98 -12.61 -1.93
CA ARG A 5 9.35 -13.91 -2.13
C ARG A 5 9.11 -14.59 -0.79
N LEU A 6 7.87 -14.98 -0.57
CA LEU A 6 7.45 -15.85 0.52
C LEU A 6 7.10 -17.21 -0.06
N GLU A 7 7.62 -18.28 0.53
CA GLU A 7 7.41 -19.66 0.09
C GLU A 7 6.97 -20.49 1.30
N HIS A 8 5.73 -20.96 1.29
CA HIS A 8 5.11 -21.78 2.34
C HIS A 8 5.25 -21.17 3.74
N VAL A 9 5.11 -19.85 3.85
CA VAL A 9 5.32 -19.13 5.11
C VAL A 9 4.13 -19.31 6.04
N THR A 10 4.40 -19.87 7.23
CA THR A 10 3.39 -20.08 8.25
C THR A 10 3.79 -19.43 9.57
N LYS A 11 2.82 -18.84 10.26
CA LYS A 11 2.97 -18.36 11.63
C LYS A 11 1.76 -18.74 12.47
N HIS A 12 1.98 -19.50 13.53
CA HIS A 12 0.95 -19.85 14.48
C HIS A 12 1.39 -19.68 15.93
N TRP A 13 0.43 -19.45 16.82
CA TRP A 13 0.57 -19.46 18.26
C TRP A 13 -0.39 -20.50 18.83
N GLY A 14 0.14 -21.64 19.28
CA GLY A 14 -0.71 -22.79 19.61
C GLY A 14 -1.56 -23.20 18.40
N LYS A 15 -2.87 -23.26 18.58
CA LYS A 15 -3.83 -23.62 17.51
C LYS A 15 -4.26 -22.44 16.62
N PHE A 16 -3.90 -21.21 16.96
CA PHE A 16 -4.25 -20.04 16.17
C PHE A 16 -3.21 -19.78 15.08
N TYR A 17 -3.59 -19.91 13.84
CA TYR A 17 -2.79 -19.63 12.65
C TYR A 17 -3.02 -18.19 12.20
N ALA A 18 -2.08 -17.31 12.47
CA ALA A 18 -2.12 -15.92 12.02
C ALA A 18 -1.77 -15.79 10.53
N VAL A 19 -0.89 -16.66 10.04
CA VAL A 19 -0.55 -16.82 8.62
C VAL A 19 -0.40 -18.31 8.37
N ASP A 20 -1.04 -18.81 7.32
CA ASP A 20 -1.15 -20.22 7.03
C ASP A 20 -0.77 -20.49 5.58
N ASP A 21 0.40 -21.10 5.40
CA ASP A 21 0.94 -21.55 4.12
C ASP A 21 0.91 -20.47 3.02
N LEU A 22 1.43 -19.28 3.36
CA LEU A 22 1.40 -18.14 2.47
C LEU A 22 2.51 -18.21 1.43
N ASP A 23 2.10 -18.29 0.15
CA ASP A 23 2.94 -18.06 -1.02
C ASP A 23 2.63 -16.69 -1.62
N LEU A 24 3.65 -15.83 -1.74
CA LEU A 24 3.48 -14.47 -2.25
C LEU A 24 4.76 -13.97 -2.90
N VAL A 25 4.63 -13.39 -4.08
CA VAL A 25 5.73 -12.70 -4.78
C VAL A 25 5.37 -11.22 -4.90
N ILE A 26 6.15 -10.37 -4.27
CA ILE A 26 6.04 -8.91 -4.38
C ILE A 26 7.12 -8.43 -5.34
N GLU A 27 6.68 -7.92 -6.48
CA GLU A 27 7.59 -7.46 -7.52
C GLU A 27 8.37 -6.21 -7.10
N ASN A 28 9.49 -6.02 -7.77
CA ASN A 28 10.28 -4.81 -7.62
C ASN A 28 9.48 -3.56 -7.99
N ASN A 29 9.67 -2.49 -7.21
CA ASN A 29 8.99 -1.20 -7.41
C ASN A 29 7.45 -1.29 -7.38
N ALA A 30 6.89 -2.33 -6.76
CA ALA A 30 5.46 -2.43 -6.54
C ALA A 30 5.03 -1.65 -5.29
N PHE A 31 3.81 -1.11 -5.32
CA PHE A 31 3.08 -0.65 -4.14
C PHE A 31 2.05 -1.72 -3.79
N VAL A 32 2.40 -2.62 -2.87
CA VAL A 32 1.51 -3.71 -2.47
C VAL A 32 0.76 -3.35 -1.19
N THR A 33 -0.56 -3.47 -1.23
CA THR A 33 -1.39 -3.28 -0.05
C THR A 33 -1.87 -4.62 0.50
N LEU A 34 -1.56 -4.92 1.77
CA LEU A 34 -2.13 -6.04 2.51
C LEU A 34 -3.47 -5.58 3.08
N LEU A 35 -4.56 -6.15 2.58
CA LEU A 35 -5.94 -5.76 2.89
C LEU A 35 -6.67 -6.94 3.55
N GLY A 36 -7.68 -6.68 4.37
CA GLY A 36 -8.53 -7.69 4.99
C GLY A 36 -9.07 -7.27 6.36
N PRO A 37 -9.90 -8.08 7.00
CA PRO A 37 -10.48 -7.81 8.32
C PRO A 37 -9.44 -7.66 9.42
N SER A 38 -9.83 -7.11 10.57
CA SER A 38 -8.98 -7.05 11.75
C SER A 38 -8.63 -8.47 12.23
N GLY A 39 -7.34 -8.68 12.56
CA GLY A 39 -6.87 -9.98 13.04
C GLY A 39 -6.60 -11.05 11.97
N CYS A 40 -6.78 -10.76 10.67
CA CYS A 40 -6.58 -11.73 9.59
C CYS A 40 -5.11 -12.05 9.23
N GLY A 41 -4.12 -11.45 9.91
CA GLY A 41 -2.70 -11.75 9.71
C GLY A 41 -1.86 -10.71 8.96
N LYS A 42 -2.42 -9.59 8.48
CA LYS A 42 -1.72 -8.54 7.71
C LYS A 42 -0.46 -8.01 8.40
N THR A 43 -0.63 -7.46 9.60
CA THR A 43 0.49 -6.92 10.39
C THR A 43 1.51 -8.00 10.75
N THR A 44 1.06 -9.23 11.01
CA THR A 44 1.96 -10.37 11.26
C THR A 44 2.80 -10.68 10.03
N THR A 45 2.20 -10.74 8.84
CA THR A 45 2.89 -10.93 7.57
C THR A 45 3.92 -9.83 7.34
N LEU A 46 3.52 -8.56 7.50
CA LEU A 46 4.41 -7.41 7.38
C LEU A 46 5.62 -7.52 8.30
N ARG A 47 5.39 -7.85 9.59
CA ARG A 47 6.43 -7.99 10.62
C ARG A 47 7.36 -9.16 10.35
N MET A 48 6.86 -10.26 9.81
CA MET A 48 7.69 -11.41 9.43
C MET A 48 8.66 -11.04 8.29
N ILE A 49 8.20 -10.36 7.26
CA ILE A 49 9.06 -9.90 6.16
C ILE A 49 10.10 -8.90 6.67
N ALA A 50 9.70 -7.99 7.55
CA ALA A 50 10.60 -7.01 8.15
C ALA A 50 11.62 -7.61 9.16
N GLY A 51 11.39 -8.83 9.65
CA GLY A 51 12.23 -9.48 10.67
C GLY A 51 11.95 -9.03 12.10
N LEU A 52 10.77 -8.48 12.34
CA LEU A 52 10.25 -8.09 13.65
C LEU A 52 9.46 -9.22 14.32
N GLU A 53 9.03 -10.20 13.54
CA GLU A 53 8.37 -11.42 13.98
C GLU A 53 9.03 -12.62 13.28
N THR A 54 9.17 -13.73 13.98
CA THR A 54 9.79 -14.95 13.42
C THR A 54 8.70 -15.88 12.90
N PRO A 55 8.70 -16.27 11.60
CA PRO A 55 7.82 -17.32 11.10
C PRO A 55 8.00 -18.65 11.83
N THR A 56 6.97 -19.48 11.86
CA THR A 56 7.06 -20.85 12.39
C THR A 56 7.72 -21.78 11.37
N SER A 57 7.39 -21.60 10.08
CA SER A 57 7.97 -22.38 8.97
C SER A 57 7.98 -21.58 7.67
N GLY A 58 8.61 -22.13 6.64
CA GLY A 58 8.69 -21.56 5.30
C GLY A 58 10.00 -20.82 5.06
N ARG A 59 10.02 -20.05 3.98
CA ARG A 59 11.19 -19.29 3.51
C ARG A 59 10.80 -17.89 3.09
N ILE A 60 11.65 -16.90 3.41
CA ILE A 60 11.50 -15.51 2.95
C ILE A 60 12.80 -15.06 2.31
N THR A 61 12.70 -14.54 1.09
CA THR A 61 13.82 -13.99 0.31
C THR A 61 13.55 -12.52 -0.02
N ILE A 62 14.57 -11.65 0.10
CA ILE A 62 14.52 -10.24 -0.32
C ILE A 62 15.66 -10.02 -1.31
N GLY A 63 15.32 -9.84 -2.59
CA GLY A 63 16.29 -9.87 -3.68
C GLY A 63 16.99 -11.22 -3.76
N ASP A 64 18.31 -11.22 -3.83
CA ASP A 64 19.11 -12.45 -3.87
C ASP A 64 19.41 -13.04 -2.48
N LYS A 65 18.88 -12.42 -1.41
CA LYS A 65 19.23 -12.78 -0.04
C LYS A 65 18.11 -13.50 0.66
N VAL A 66 18.34 -14.76 1.08
CA VAL A 66 17.46 -15.47 2.01
C VAL A 66 17.56 -14.81 3.38
N VAL A 67 16.44 -14.28 3.87
CA VAL A 67 16.37 -13.59 5.18
C VAL A 67 15.76 -14.44 6.27
N PHE A 68 14.97 -15.44 5.89
CA PHE A 68 14.46 -16.48 6.78
C PHE A 68 14.34 -17.80 6.01
N ASP A 69 14.73 -18.90 6.65
CA ASP A 69 14.52 -20.26 6.16
C ASP A 69 14.50 -21.22 7.36
N SER A 70 13.35 -21.83 7.62
CA SER A 70 13.16 -22.73 8.75
C SER A 70 13.95 -24.03 8.62
N SER A 71 14.20 -24.50 7.39
CA SER A 71 14.92 -25.75 7.10
C SER A 71 16.43 -25.59 7.25
N LEU A 72 16.96 -24.40 6.92
CA LEU A 72 18.38 -24.06 7.01
C LEU A 72 18.75 -23.35 8.32
N GLY A 73 17.77 -23.04 9.18
CA GLY A 73 17.99 -22.31 10.43
C GLY A 73 18.41 -20.84 10.20
N VAL A 74 18.13 -20.27 9.05
CA VAL A 74 18.45 -18.88 8.71
C VAL A 74 17.38 -17.96 9.29
N ASN A 75 17.80 -16.97 10.10
CA ASN A 75 16.92 -15.89 10.58
C ASN A 75 17.73 -14.60 10.73
N ILE A 76 17.65 -13.74 9.72
CA ILE A 76 18.36 -12.46 9.71
C ILE A 76 17.52 -11.42 10.46
N PRO A 77 18.08 -10.76 11.50
CA PRO A 77 17.34 -9.75 12.26
C PRO A 77 17.04 -8.49 11.41
N ALA A 78 15.99 -7.75 11.78
CA ALA A 78 15.46 -6.60 11.04
C ALA A 78 16.53 -5.56 10.64
N ASN A 79 17.44 -5.22 11.55
CA ASN A 79 18.51 -4.24 11.32
C ASN A 79 19.53 -4.64 10.24
N LYS A 80 19.52 -5.91 9.80
CA LYS A 80 20.40 -6.44 8.73
C LYS A 80 19.65 -6.74 7.42
N ARG A 81 18.34 -6.47 7.37
CA ARG A 81 17.51 -6.70 6.16
C ARG A 81 17.48 -5.50 5.21
N LYS A 82 18.06 -4.34 5.60
CA LYS A 82 18.04 -3.07 4.84
C LYS A 82 16.62 -2.63 4.45
N VAL A 83 15.68 -2.76 5.37
CA VAL A 83 14.28 -2.39 5.20
C VAL A 83 13.91 -1.24 6.13
N GLY A 84 12.98 -0.40 5.71
CA GLY A 84 12.38 0.64 6.53
C GLY A 84 11.05 0.18 7.10
N PHE A 85 10.73 0.54 8.35
CA PHE A 85 9.46 0.19 8.98
C PHE A 85 8.81 1.43 9.62
N LEU A 86 7.61 1.77 9.15
CA LEU A 86 6.78 2.83 9.70
C LEU A 86 5.68 2.22 10.57
N PHE A 87 5.74 2.49 11.87
CA PHE A 87 4.76 2.01 12.84
C PHE A 87 3.49 2.86 12.84
N GLN A 88 2.36 2.27 13.21
CA GLN A 88 1.05 2.92 13.30
C GLN A 88 1.03 4.16 14.19
N ASN A 89 1.78 4.16 15.28
CA ASN A 89 1.89 5.28 16.22
C ASN A 89 3.06 6.23 15.92
N TYR A 90 3.64 6.13 14.70
CA TYR A 90 4.81 6.87 14.24
C TYR A 90 6.09 6.64 15.05
N ALA A 91 6.01 6.24 16.30
CA ALA A 91 7.12 5.95 17.23
C ALA A 91 8.22 7.03 17.23
N LEU A 92 7.85 8.31 17.20
CA LEU A 92 8.80 9.42 17.28
C LEU A 92 9.33 9.57 18.71
N TRP A 93 10.61 9.90 18.82
CA TRP A 93 11.22 10.22 20.12
C TRP A 93 10.79 11.64 20.54
N PRO A 94 10.03 11.80 21.63
CA PRO A 94 9.46 13.09 22.02
C PRO A 94 10.52 14.11 22.45
N ASN A 95 11.65 13.65 22.97
CA ASN A 95 12.76 14.47 23.45
C ASN A 95 13.79 14.83 22.38
N MET A 96 13.55 14.45 21.14
CA MET A 96 14.41 14.75 19.99
C MET A 96 13.70 15.69 19.02
N THR A 97 14.45 16.64 18.46
CA THR A 97 13.95 17.48 17.39
C THR A 97 13.63 16.67 16.13
N VAL A 98 12.95 17.27 15.15
CA VAL A 98 12.70 16.63 13.83
C VAL A 98 14.01 16.18 13.22
N TYR A 99 15.03 17.06 13.18
CA TYR A 99 16.35 16.70 12.65
C TYR A 99 16.95 15.49 13.36
N GLN A 100 16.91 15.47 14.69
CA GLN A 100 17.45 14.37 15.50
C GLN A 100 16.69 13.06 15.29
N ASN A 101 15.35 13.13 15.18
CA ASN A 101 14.53 11.95 14.87
C ASN A 101 14.94 11.30 13.54
N ILE A 102 15.17 12.11 12.50
CA ILE A 102 15.54 11.60 11.17
C ILE A 102 16.99 11.10 11.16
N SER A 103 17.91 11.84 11.78
CA SER A 103 19.35 11.53 11.75
C SER A 103 19.77 10.37 12.64
N PHE A 104 18.95 10.00 13.64
CA PHE A 104 19.30 8.99 14.64
C PHE A 104 19.71 7.65 14.04
N GLY A 105 18.92 7.13 13.10
CA GLY A 105 19.21 5.87 12.42
C GLY A 105 20.50 5.92 11.63
N LEU A 106 20.74 7.03 10.93
CA LEU A 106 21.90 7.26 10.08
C LEU A 106 23.22 7.23 10.87
N ALA A 107 23.23 7.79 12.08
CA ALA A 107 24.42 7.84 12.94
C ALA A 107 24.92 6.44 13.37
N ASN A 108 24.08 5.43 13.25
CA ASN A 108 24.38 4.05 13.66
C ASN A 108 24.74 3.12 12.48
N ILE A 109 24.58 3.58 11.25
CA ILE A 109 24.98 2.79 10.07
C ILE A 109 26.48 2.69 10.04
N LYS A 110 26.99 1.44 10.00
CA LYS A 110 28.41 1.13 9.83
C LYS A 110 28.55 0.02 8.80
N GLU A 111 29.00 0.39 7.61
CA GLU A 111 29.19 -0.57 6.51
C GLU A 111 30.36 -0.12 5.63
N GLU A 112 30.73 -0.95 4.66
CA GLU A 112 31.72 -0.57 3.67
C GLU A 112 31.14 0.48 2.74
N MET A 113 31.73 1.67 2.75
CA MET A 113 31.23 2.83 2.01
C MET A 113 32.38 3.54 1.28
N PRO A 114 32.10 4.19 0.13
CA PRO A 114 33.04 5.10 -0.51
C PRO A 114 33.47 6.22 0.44
N VAL A 115 34.72 6.63 0.33
CA VAL A 115 35.25 7.78 1.07
C VAL A 115 35.32 8.96 0.13
N TYR A 116 34.54 10.02 0.40
CA TYR A 116 34.47 11.22 -0.40
C TYR A 116 35.31 12.35 0.18
N ASN A 117 35.92 13.18 -0.71
CA ASN A 117 36.50 14.45 -0.31
C ASN A 117 35.43 15.55 -0.35
N PHE A 118 34.71 15.73 0.79
CA PHE A 118 33.62 16.71 0.90
C PHE A 118 34.09 18.15 0.74
N GLU A 119 35.33 18.48 1.07
CA GLU A 119 35.87 19.84 0.87
C GLU A 119 35.87 20.20 -0.61
N LEU A 120 36.40 19.33 -1.46
CA LEU A 120 36.42 19.52 -2.91
C LEU A 120 35.05 19.43 -3.55
N LYS A 121 34.21 18.49 -3.06
CA LYS A 121 32.82 18.34 -3.52
C LYS A 121 32.00 19.60 -3.25
N ASN A 122 32.13 20.19 -2.06
CA ASN A 122 31.47 21.43 -1.70
C ASN A 122 32.04 22.63 -2.46
N ALA A 123 33.34 22.67 -2.71
CA ALA A 123 33.94 23.71 -3.52
C ALA A 123 33.42 23.68 -4.96
N ALA A 124 33.34 22.52 -5.58
CA ALA A 124 32.77 22.36 -6.92
C ALA A 124 31.30 22.79 -6.96
N ARG A 125 30.51 22.37 -5.96
CA ARG A 125 29.09 22.74 -5.88
C ARG A 125 28.87 24.22 -5.65
N LEU A 126 29.69 24.86 -4.80
CA LEU A 126 29.69 26.32 -4.63
C LEU A 126 30.02 27.03 -5.93
N ALA A 127 31.08 26.60 -6.64
CA ALA A 127 31.47 27.19 -7.93
C ALA A 127 30.35 27.09 -8.98
N GLU A 128 29.65 25.97 -9.01
CA GLU A 128 28.50 25.78 -9.90
C GLU A 128 27.35 26.74 -9.54
N ILE A 129 26.97 26.85 -8.26
CA ILE A 129 25.89 27.74 -7.82
C ILE A 129 26.26 29.21 -8.05
N LEU A 130 27.49 29.60 -7.72
CA LEU A 130 27.96 30.95 -7.91
C LEU A 130 28.05 31.37 -9.38
N SER A 131 28.11 30.43 -10.34
CA SER A 131 28.01 30.71 -11.76
C SER A 131 26.63 31.21 -12.21
N ARG A 132 25.61 31.08 -11.35
CA ARG A 132 24.25 31.56 -11.57
C ARG A 132 23.78 32.39 -10.37
N PRO A 133 24.40 33.56 -10.11
CA PRO A 133 24.10 34.35 -8.91
C PRO A 133 22.65 34.83 -8.84
N GLU A 134 21.99 34.98 -10.00
CA GLU A 134 20.57 35.35 -10.10
C GLU A 134 19.65 34.35 -9.44
N ASP A 135 19.94 33.04 -9.51
CA ASP A 135 19.14 31.99 -8.87
C ASP A 135 19.26 32.08 -7.36
N VAL A 136 20.44 32.43 -6.83
CA VAL A 136 20.63 32.68 -5.39
C VAL A 136 19.85 33.92 -4.95
N THR A 137 19.93 35.01 -5.71
CA THR A 137 19.20 36.25 -5.41
C THR A 137 17.69 36.01 -5.37
N LYS A 138 17.11 35.29 -6.34
CA LYS A 138 15.68 34.92 -6.33
C LYS A 138 15.27 34.20 -5.05
N VAL A 139 16.07 33.21 -4.62
CA VAL A 139 15.80 32.46 -3.38
C VAL A 139 15.88 33.37 -2.15
N LEU A 140 16.83 34.31 -2.11
CA LEU A 140 17.00 35.26 -1.00
C LEU A 140 15.85 36.27 -0.95
N ASP A 141 15.35 36.74 -2.10
CA ASP A 141 14.22 37.68 -2.17
C ASP A 141 12.92 37.09 -1.60
N GLU A 142 12.67 35.79 -1.78
CA GLU A 142 11.54 35.08 -1.15
C GLU A 142 11.65 35.02 0.38
N CYS A 143 12.81 35.30 0.93
CA CYS A 143 13.10 35.25 2.37
C CYS A 143 13.01 36.59 3.07
N ARG A 144 12.64 37.67 2.35
CA ARG A 144 12.44 38.98 2.94
C ARG A 144 11.09 39.07 3.66
N ASP A 145 11.09 39.79 4.78
CA ASP A 145 9.88 40.14 5.49
C ASP A 145 9.13 41.31 4.81
N LYS A 146 7.94 41.66 5.32
CA LYS A 146 7.14 42.78 4.80
C LYS A 146 7.86 44.13 4.87
N LYS A 147 8.95 44.24 5.65
CA LYS A 147 9.78 45.45 5.79
C LYS A 147 11.04 45.35 4.92
N GLY A 148 11.18 44.34 4.09
CA GLY A 148 12.33 44.11 3.21
C GLY A 148 13.58 43.55 3.91
N LYS A 149 13.50 43.23 5.22
CA LYS A 149 14.63 42.65 5.96
C LYS A 149 14.74 41.15 5.65
N LEU A 150 15.97 40.71 5.37
CA LEU A 150 16.25 39.29 5.10
C LEU A 150 16.29 38.49 6.42
N ASP A 151 15.51 37.39 6.46
CA ASP A 151 15.55 36.41 7.54
C ASP A 151 16.64 35.36 7.24
N GLU A 152 17.76 35.43 7.96
CA GLU A 152 18.92 34.56 7.78
C GLU A 152 18.55 33.08 7.92
N LYS A 153 17.79 32.70 8.96
CA LYS A 153 17.40 31.29 9.18
C LYS A 153 16.57 30.77 8.03
N LYS A 154 15.57 31.53 7.60
CA LYS A 154 14.72 31.20 6.47
C LYS A 154 15.53 31.12 5.17
N ALA A 155 16.46 32.07 4.95
CA ALA A 155 17.34 32.10 3.78
C ALA A 155 18.23 30.86 3.69
N VAL A 156 18.91 30.50 4.78
CA VAL A 156 19.76 29.30 4.82
C VAL A 156 18.95 28.03 4.52
N ILE A 157 17.74 27.89 5.10
CA ILE A 157 16.87 26.72 4.83
C ILE A 157 16.45 26.69 3.35
N LYS A 158 16.02 27.81 2.80
CA LYS A 158 15.61 27.90 1.39
C LYS A 158 16.77 27.61 0.43
N LEU A 159 17.98 28.07 0.73
CA LEU A 159 19.18 27.74 -0.03
C LEU A 159 19.50 26.23 0.00
N ILE A 160 19.36 25.60 1.19
CA ILE A 160 19.52 24.15 1.31
C ILE A 160 18.52 23.42 0.38
N ASP A 161 17.25 23.83 0.42
CA ASP A 161 16.18 23.18 -0.34
C ASP A 161 16.32 23.44 -1.85
N ALA A 162 16.64 24.67 -2.26
CA ALA A 162 16.77 25.04 -3.67
C ALA A 162 17.95 24.35 -4.35
N PHE A 163 19.11 24.30 -3.67
CA PHE A 163 20.35 23.81 -4.26
C PHE A 163 20.77 22.40 -3.79
N THR A 164 20.00 21.77 -2.90
CA THR A 164 20.30 20.44 -2.34
C THR A 164 21.73 20.35 -1.78
N ILE A 165 22.06 21.27 -0.88
CA ILE A 165 23.38 21.39 -0.26
C ILE A 165 23.28 21.21 1.26
N SER A 166 24.42 20.91 1.90
CA SER A 166 24.48 20.83 3.36
C SER A 166 24.30 22.19 4.02
N GLN A 167 23.95 22.17 5.31
CA GLN A 167 23.83 23.42 6.09
C GLN A 167 25.15 24.20 6.10
N TYR A 168 26.28 23.49 6.13
CA TYR A 168 27.60 24.11 6.07
C TYR A 168 27.83 24.87 4.76
N THR A 169 27.51 24.22 3.63
CA THR A 169 27.61 24.82 2.29
C THR A 169 26.65 25.99 2.12
N ALA A 170 25.43 25.88 2.62
CA ALA A 170 24.42 26.95 2.56
C ALA A 170 24.84 28.19 3.36
N LYS A 171 25.42 28.02 4.56
CA LYS A 171 25.97 29.13 5.33
C LYS A 171 27.13 29.82 4.61
N LYS A 172 28.02 29.06 3.95
CA LYS A 172 29.08 29.64 3.09
C LYS A 172 28.47 30.41 1.92
N LEU A 173 27.46 29.84 1.25
CA LEU A 173 26.79 30.51 0.14
C LEU A 173 26.12 31.82 0.59
N PHE A 174 25.46 31.83 1.75
CA PHE A 174 24.84 33.00 2.34
C PHE A 174 25.86 34.10 2.65
N ALA A 175 27.04 33.73 3.12
CA ALA A 175 28.15 34.67 3.43
C ALA A 175 28.72 35.40 2.22
N TYR A 176 28.37 35.02 0.99
CA TYR A 176 28.74 35.80 -0.21
C TYR A 176 27.84 37.02 -0.43
N HIS A 177 26.78 37.23 0.38
CA HIS A 177 25.93 38.42 0.33
C HIS A 177 25.37 38.72 -1.07
N LEU A 178 24.73 37.71 -1.69
CA LEU A 178 24.16 37.80 -3.04
C LEU A 178 22.72 38.34 -3.05
N GLU A 179 22.40 39.35 -2.21
CA GLU A 179 21.13 40.06 -2.24
C GLU A 179 20.91 40.83 -3.56
N LYS A 180 21.97 41.05 -4.30
CA LYS A 180 21.98 41.55 -5.68
C LYS A 180 22.94 40.72 -6.51
N PRO A 181 22.57 40.36 -7.75
CA PRO A 181 23.49 39.65 -8.64
C PRO A 181 24.75 40.47 -8.88
N ARG A 182 25.91 39.82 -8.78
CA ARG A 182 27.19 40.41 -9.09
C ARG A 182 28.11 39.39 -9.78
N ASP A 183 29.14 39.86 -10.44
CA ASP A 183 30.15 38.97 -11.00
C ASP A 183 30.90 38.24 -9.87
N MET A 184 30.86 36.90 -9.94
CA MET A 184 31.50 35.99 -8.99
C MET A 184 32.74 35.29 -9.57
N SER A 185 33.25 35.73 -10.73
CA SER A 185 34.38 35.08 -11.43
C SER A 185 35.61 34.96 -10.56
N GLY A 186 35.89 36.01 -9.74
CA GLY A 186 37.02 36.01 -8.81
C GLY A 186 36.92 34.97 -7.71
N GLU A 187 35.71 34.66 -7.24
CA GLU A 187 35.44 33.64 -6.20
C GLU A 187 35.38 32.22 -6.80
N ILE A 188 34.89 32.11 -8.04
CA ILE A 188 34.74 30.82 -8.74
C ILE A 188 36.08 30.24 -9.15
N ALA A 189 36.97 31.08 -9.70
CA ALA A 189 38.27 30.65 -10.25
C ALA A 189 39.10 29.82 -9.24
N PRO A 190 39.32 30.26 -7.98
CA PRO A 190 40.13 29.49 -7.03
C PRO A 190 39.43 28.19 -6.59
N LEU A 191 38.07 28.17 -6.54
CA LEU A 191 37.33 26.96 -6.21
C LEU A 191 37.48 25.88 -7.30
N LYS A 192 37.37 26.29 -8.57
CA LYS A 192 37.60 25.40 -9.72
C LYS A 192 39.05 24.92 -9.79
N ALA A 193 39.99 25.82 -9.70
CA ALA A 193 41.41 25.48 -9.74
C ALA A 193 41.82 24.44 -8.69
N LYS A 194 41.27 24.53 -7.48
CA LYS A 194 41.51 23.54 -6.42
C LYS A 194 40.98 22.15 -6.78
N VAL A 195 39.78 22.07 -7.39
CA VAL A 195 39.15 20.80 -7.82
C VAL A 195 39.95 20.20 -8.99
N ASP A 196 40.27 21.01 -9.99
CA ASP A 196 40.98 20.57 -11.19
C ASP A 196 42.42 20.09 -10.87
N ALA A 197 43.10 20.75 -9.97
CA ALA A 197 44.43 20.32 -9.48
C ALA A 197 44.33 18.93 -8.78
N ALA A 198 43.33 18.71 -7.98
CA ALA A 198 43.14 17.42 -7.31
C ALA A 198 42.78 16.28 -8.29
N ARG A 199 42.02 16.58 -9.33
CA ARG A 199 41.70 15.62 -10.41
C ARG A 199 42.95 15.31 -11.25
N ALA A 200 43.67 16.32 -11.65
CA ALA A 200 44.94 16.17 -12.42
C ALA A 200 45.99 15.36 -11.66
N ALA A 201 46.04 15.52 -10.34
CA ALA A 201 46.92 14.74 -9.47
C ALA A 201 46.40 13.29 -9.19
N GLY A 202 45.24 12.88 -9.75
CA GLY A 202 44.69 11.55 -9.54
C GLY A 202 44.28 11.26 -8.10
N LEU A 203 43.94 12.29 -7.30
CA LEU A 203 43.59 12.15 -5.89
C LEU A 203 42.10 11.84 -5.68
N ILE A 204 41.27 12.20 -6.64
CA ILE A 204 39.81 12.00 -6.59
C ILE A 204 39.25 11.53 -7.93
N THR A 205 38.11 10.81 -7.90
CA THR A 205 37.31 10.48 -9.09
C THR A 205 36.49 11.70 -9.54
N GLU A 206 35.77 11.58 -10.66
CA GLU A 206 34.79 12.58 -11.09
C GLU A 206 33.74 12.89 -10.03
N ASP A 207 33.30 11.86 -9.28
CA ASP A 207 32.33 11.95 -8.19
C ASP A 207 32.94 12.33 -6.83
N PHE A 208 34.18 12.79 -6.81
CA PHE A 208 34.94 13.21 -5.61
C PHE A 208 35.25 12.07 -4.63
N GLN A 209 35.19 10.80 -5.03
CA GLN A 209 35.65 9.68 -4.21
C GLN A 209 37.21 9.73 -4.18
N VAL A 210 37.75 9.55 -2.97
CA VAL A 210 39.21 9.54 -2.77
C VAL A 210 39.83 8.35 -3.50
N ILE A 211 40.94 8.56 -4.20
CA ILE A 211 41.74 7.51 -4.84
C ILE A 211 42.92 7.16 -3.93
N ARG A 212 43.08 5.85 -3.65
CA ARG A 212 44.28 5.31 -2.95
C ARG A 212 44.84 4.13 -3.74
N GLY A 213 46.13 4.13 -3.99
CA GLY A 213 46.78 3.07 -4.78
C GLY A 213 46.19 2.92 -6.18
N GLY A 214 45.75 4.03 -6.83
CA GLY A 214 45.19 4.04 -8.17
C GLY A 214 43.74 3.52 -8.29
N LYS A 215 43.06 3.23 -7.16
CA LYS A 215 41.68 2.74 -7.14
C LYS A 215 40.80 3.61 -6.24
N PRO A 216 39.49 3.74 -6.56
CA PRO A 216 38.51 4.36 -5.66
C PRO A 216 38.53 3.68 -4.28
N TYR A 217 38.68 4.49 -3.22
CA TYR A 217 38.85 3.98 -1.86
C TYR A 217 37.52 3.79 -1.15
N THR A 218 37.28 2.58 -0.62
CA THR A 218 36.18 2.24 0.28
C THR A 218 36.72 1.90 1.66
N ALA A 219 35.92 2.11 2.70
CA ALA A 219 36.27 1.76 4.06
C ALA A 219 35.04 1.38 4.87
N VAL A 220 35.19 0.45 5.82
CA VAL A 220 34.13 0.17 6.80
C VAL A 220 34.10 1.31 7.81
N ARG A 221 33.13 2.19 7.67
CA ARG A 221 33.01 3.43 8.46
C ARG A 221 31.57 3.78 8.79
N LYS A 222 31.37 4.72 9.69
CA LYS A 222 30.09 5.41 9.87
C LYS A 222 29.95 6.55 8.86
N LEU A 223 28.72 6.99 8.65
CA LEU A 223 28.42 8.21 7.90
C LEU A 223 29.07 9.43 8.59
N THR A 224 29.62 10.32 7.81
CA THR A 224 30.12 11.61 8.29
C THR A 224 28.96 12.54 8.63
N ARG A 225 29.21 13.60 9.41
CA ARG A 225 28.18 14.62 9.71
C ARG A 225 27.62 15.27 8.45
N GLU A 226 28.45 15.47 7.43
CA GLU A 226 28.03 16.03 6.14
C GLU A 226 27.09 15.08 5.40
N GLU A 227 27.39 13.78 5.34
CA GLU A 227 26.53 12.77 4.70
C GLU A 227 25.19 12.65 5.42
N ILE A 228 25.19 12.67 6.75
CA ILE A 228 23.97 12.66 7.55
C ILE A 228 23.13 13.91 7.26
N ASP A 229 23.72 15.11 7.27
CA ASP A 229 22.99 16.35 7.00
C ASP A 229 22.39 16.36 5.59
N LEU A 230 23.17 15.96 4.58
CA LEU A 230 22.68 15.86 3.19
C LEU A 230 21.51 14.88 3.07
N SER A 231 21.60 13.70 3.71
CA SER A 231 20.51 12.71 3.70
C SER A 231 19.25 13.25 4.40
N VAL A 232 19.40 13.84 5.60
CA VAL A 232 18.27 14.46 6.33
C VAL A 232 17.60 15.54 5.50
N ARG A 233 18.38 16.45 4.89
CA ARG A 233 17.85 17.55 4.06
C ARG A 233 17.14 17.04 2.81
N ARG A 234 17.70 16.04 2.14
CA ARG A 234 17.07 15.42 0.97
C ARG A 234 15.70 14.86 1.31
N VAL A 235 15.61 14.00 2.34
CA VAL A 235 14.32 13.38 2.69
C VAL A 235 13.31 14.40 3.25
N SER A 236 13.78 15.38 4.03
CA SER A 236 12.94 16.46 4.54
C SER A 236 12.26 17.28 3.45
N ARG A 237 12.97 17.51 2.36
CA ARG A 237 12.43 18.20 1.17
C ARG A 237 11.39 17.33 0.47
N ILE A 238 11.69 16.04 0.28
CA ILE A 238 10.76 15.08 -0.36
C ILE A 238 9.41 15.08 0.39
N VAL A 239 9.43 15.02 1.71
CA VAL A 239 8.20 15.00 2.53
C VAL A 239 7.71 16.39 2.97
N LYS A 240 8.33 17.48 2.48
CA LYS A 240 7.92 18.89 2.72
C LYS A 240 7.92 19.33 4.19
N ILE A 241 8.96 18.95 4.96
CA ILE A 241 9.11 19.31 6.39
C ILE A 241 10.39 20.08 6.71
N SER A 242 11.11 20.57 5.72
CA SER A 242 12.41 21.26 5.90
C SER A 242 12.36 22.43 6.88
N MET A 243 11.22 23.11 7.01
CA MET A 243 11.03 24.27 7.90
C MET A 243 10.88 23.89 9.39
N PHE A 244 10.73 22.61 9.72
CA PHE A 244 10.41 22.16 11.08
C PHE A 244 11.58 21.45 11.79
N MET A 245 12.80 21.50 11.23
CA MET A 245 13.95 20.71 11.70
C MET A 245 14.29 20.90 13.18
N ASP A 246 14.08 22.11 13.71
CA ASP A 246 14.41 22.46 15.09
C ASP A 246 13.23 22.24 16.06
N ARG A 247 12.04 21.85 15.57
CA ARG A 247 10.86 21.59 16.39
C ARG A 247 10.87 20.19 16.99
N TYR A 248 10.14 20.03 18.09
CA TYR A 248 9.87 18.76 18.73
C TYR A 248 8.55 18.15 18.23
N PRO A 249 8.35 16.82 18.32
CA PRO A 249 7.12 16.18 17.86
C PRO A 249 5.84 16.78 18.45
N ALA A 250 5.85 17.19 19.71
CA ALA A 250 4.69 17.81 20.37
C ALA A 250 4.26 19.16 19.76
N GLU A 251 5.15 19.81 19.01
CA GLU A 251 4.89 21.10 18.33
C GLU A 251 4.36 20.92 16.90
N LEU A 252 4.09 19.68 16.49
CA LEU A 252 3.70 19.31 15.13
C LEU A 252 2.27 18.77 15.10
N SER A 253 1.55 19.04 14.00
CA SER A 253 0.28 18.37 13.73
C SER A 253 0.51 16.88 13.43
N GLY A 254 -0.54 16.04 13.54
CA GLY A 254 -0.46 14.60 13.26
C GLY A 254 0.13 14.28 11.88
N GLY A 255 -0.29 14.99 10.83
CA GLY A 255 0.28 14.81 9.50
C GLY A 255 1.74 15.25 9.37
N GLN A 256 2.16 16.27 10.13
CA GLN A 256 3.58 16.66 10.19
C GLN A 256 4.41 15.59 10.93
N GLN A 257 3.89 15.04 12.04
CA GLN A 257 4.54 13.93 12.76
C GLN A 257 4.69 12.71 11.86
N GLN A 258 3.68 12.36 11.08
CA GLN A 258 3.72 11.29 10.11
C GLN A 258 4.82 11.53 9.06
N ARG A 259 4.89 12.72 8.48
CA ARG A 259 5.95 13.08 7.51
C ARG A 259 7.35 12.96 8.12
N VAL A 260 7.52 13.32 9.40
CA VAL A 260 8.79 13.10 10.13
C VAL A 260 9.11 11.61 10.23
N ALA A 261 8.12 10.77 10.57
CA ALA A 261 8.32 9.33 10.67
C ALA A 261 8.66 8.70 9.31
N ILE A 262 8.00 9.13 8.23
CA ILE A 262 8.34 8.72 6.86
C ILE A 262 9.76 9.15 6.52
N ALA A 263 10.15 10.42 6.77
CA ALA A 263 11.50 10.89 6.51
C ALA A 263 12.56 10.09 7.27
N ARG A 264 12.32 9.79 8.55
CA ARG A 264 13.21 8.94 9.37
C ARG A 264 13.40 7.55 8.76
N THR A 265 12.32 6.99 8.22
CA THR A 265 12.33 5.65 7.63
C THR A 265 13.03 5.63 6.27
N LEU A 266 12.90 6.71 5.50
CA LEU A 266 13.50 6.85 4.17
C LEU A 266 14.98 7.28 4.20
N ALA A 267 15.40 7.98 5.26
CA ALA A 267 16.74 8.54 5.34
C ALA A 267 17.88 7.51 5.14
N PRO A 268 17.76 6.26 5.65
CA PRO A 268 18.73 5.19 5.40
C PRO A 268 18.67 4.58 4.00
N GLU A 269 17.84 5.09 3.08
CA GLU A 269 17.63 4.54 1.73
C GLU A 269 17.28 3.04 1.74
N PRO A 270 16.17 2.66 2.38
CA PRO A 270 15.78 1.26 2.46
C PRO A 270 15.41 0.72 1.08
N LEU A 271 15.68 -0.56 0.86
CA LEU A 271 15.28 -1.27 -0.35
C LEU A 271 13.76 -1.46 -0.42
N VAL A 272 13.13 -1.66 0.74
CA VAL A 272 11.70 -1.86 0.91
C VAL A 272 11.21 -1.00 2.07
N LEU A 273 10.06 -0.36 1.90
CA LEU A 273 9.38 0.41 2.93
C LEU A 273 8.11 -0.30 3.38
N PHE A 274 8.09 -0.73 4.64
CA PHE A 274 6.92 -1.30 5.29
C PHE A 274 6.16 -0.24 6.07
N MET A 275 4.83 -0.22 5.93
CA MET A 275 3.95 0.73 6.59
C MET A 275 2.77 0.00 7.23
N ASP A 276 2.65 0.08 8.56
CA ASP A 276 1.61 -0.56 9.35
C ASP A 276 0.54 0.48 9.71
N GLU A 277 -0.57 0.53 8.97
CA GLU A 277 -1.71 1.46 9.12
C GLU A 277 -1.32 2.94 9.32
N PRO A 278 -0.48 3.53 8.47
CA PRO A 278 0.10 4.84 8.75
C PRO A 278 -0.91 5.99 8.72
N LEU A 279 -2.08 5.83 8.07
CA LEU A 279 -3.08 6.88 7.91
C LEU A 279 -4.25 6.78 8.91
N SER A 280 -4.30 5.72 9.74
CA SER A 280 -5.44 5.44 10.63
C SER A 280 -5.72 6.56 11.65
N ASN A 281 -4.69 7.28 12.09
CA ASN A 281 -4.78 8.33 13.11
C ASN A 281 -5.02 9.74 12.54
N LEU A 282 -5.36 9.87 11.24
CA LEU A 282 -5.58 11.15 10.57
C LEU A 282 -7.06 11.41 10.31
N ASP A 283 -7.45 12.68 10.30
CA ASP A 283 -8.76 13.10 9.81
C ASP A 283 -8.92 12.85 8.31
N ALA A 284 -10.17 12.83 7.81
CA ALA A 284 -10.49 12.46 6.44
C ALA A 284 -9.80 13.34 5.38
N LYS A 285 -9.71 14.66 5.63
CA LYS A 285 -9.09 15.61 4.69
C LYS A 285 -7.58 15.37 4.60
N LEU A 286 -6.94 15.27 5.76
CA LEU A 286 -5.49 15.03 5.83
C LEU A 286 -5.12 13.65 5.29
N ARG A 287 -5.97 12.63 5.51
CA ARG A 287 -5.80 11.28 4.95
C ARG A 287 -5.79 11.32 3.42
N LEU A 288 -6.71 12.07 2.80
CA LEU A 288 -6.73 12.25 1.35
C LEU A 288 -5.44 12.92 0.82
N GLU A 289 -5.01 14.00 1.46
CA GLU A 289 -3.75 14.69 1.10
C GLU A 289 -2.55 13.74 1.21
N MET A 290 -2.50 12.94 2.28
CA MET A 290 -1.40 12.00 2.50
C MET A 290 -1.37 10.83 1.52
N ARG A 291 -2.53 10.38 1.00
CA ARG A 291 -2.56 9.38 -0.09
C ARG A 291 -1.82 9.90 -1.33
N TYR A 292 -2.11 11.11 -1.78
CA TYR A 292 -1.39 11.72 -2.91
C TYR A 292 0.12 11.85 -2.65
N GLU A 293 0.50 12.24 -1.43
CA GLU A 293 1.90 12.35 -1.07
C GLU A 293 2.61 10.98 -1.07
N LEU A 294 1.94 9.90 -0.61
CA LEU A 294 2.49 8.55 -0.63
C LEU A 294 2.66 8.02 -2.05
N GLN A 295 1.69 8.26 -2.95
CA GLN A 295 1.83 7.92 -4.38
C GLN A 295 3.02 8.66 -5.00
N ARG A 296 3.11 9.98 -4.77
CA ARG A 296 4.23 10.78 -5.27
C ARG A 296 5.57 10.26 -4.73
N LEU A 297 5.62 9.95 -3.44
CA LEU A 297 6.80 9.42 -2.77
C LEU A 297 7.27 8.09 -3.38
N HIS A 298 6.33 7.19 -3.65
CA HIS A 298 6.61 5.91 -4.31
C HIS A 298 7.25 6.13 -5.69
N LEU A 299 6.66 7.03 -6.51
CA LEU A 299 7.20 7.37 -7.82
C LEU A 299 8.59 8.02 -7.75
N GLU A 300 8.81 8.95 -6.79
CA GLU A 300 10.08 9.66 -6.64
C GLU A 300 11.21 8.76 -6.11
N THR A 301 10.89 7.80 -5.25
CA THR A 301 11.90 6.92 -4.64
C THR A 301 12.18 5.67 -5.48
N GLY A 302 11.19 5.22 -6.25
CA GLY A 302 11.23 3.96 -6.98
C GLY A 302 11.39 2.73 -6.06
N SER A 303 11.14 2.86 -4.76
CA SER A 303 11.26 1.79 -3.77
C SER A 303 10.02 0.91 -3.76
N THR A 304 10.16 -0.36 -3.36
CA THR A 304 9.02 -1.24 -3.12
C THR A 304 8.34 -0.86 -1.81
N PHE A 305 7.02 -0.62 -1.85
CA PHE A 305 6.21 -0.30 -0.67
C PHE A 305 5.30 -1.47 -0.33
N VAL A 306 5.26 -1.84 0.94
CA VAL A 306 4.31 -2.83 1.47
C VAL A 306 3.50 -2.16 2.58
N TYR A 307 2.23 -2.00 2.34
CA TYR A 307 1.31 -1.17 3.11
C TYR A 307 0.20 -2.00 3.73
N VAL A 308 -0.03 -1.89 5.01
CA VAL A 308 -1.16 -2.51 5.70
C VAL A 308 -2.26 -1.49 5.91
N THR A 309 -3.48 -1.86 5.57
CA THR A 309 -4.69 -1.09 5.90
C THR A 309 -5.91 -2.01 6.04
N HIS A 310 -6.94 -1.51 6.70
CA HIS A 310 -8.30 -2.05 6.67
C HIS A 310 -9.24 -1.17 5.83
N ASP A 311 -8.76 -0.02 5.33
CA ASP A 311 -9.52 0.91 4.48
C ASP A 311 -9.38 0.50 3.02
N GLN A 312 -10.51 0.10 2.42
CA GLN A 312 -10.58 -0.32 1.02
C GLN A 312 -10.20 0.81 0.06
N MET A 313 -10.60 2.06 0.38
CA MET A 313 -10.31 3.22 -0.46
C MET A 313 -8.80 3.52 -0.51
N GLU A 314 -8.09 3.28 0.60
CA GLU A 314 -6.63 3.37 0.60
C GLU A 314 -6.01 2.31 -0.31
N ALA A 315 -6.45 1.05 -0.18
CA ALA A 315 -5.95 -0.03 -1.00
C ALA A 315 -6.23 0.20 -2.50
N MET A 316 -7.47 0.57 -2.85
CA MET A 316 -7.88 0.80 -4.24
C MET A 316 -7.16 1.98 -4.90
N THR A 317 -6.78 3.01 -4.12
CA THR A 317 -6.16 4.23 -4.66
C THR A 317 -4.63 4.19 -4.65
N LEU A 318 -4.01 3.52 -3.70
CA LEU A 318 -2.55 3.52 -3.53
C LEU A 318 -1.86 2.34 -4.22
N ALA A 319 -2.50 1.17 -4.24
CA ALA A 319 -1.84 -0.06 -4.62
C ALA A 319 -1.66 -0.22 -6.13
N THR A 320 -0.52 -0.78 -6.52
CA THR A 320 -0.35 -1.44 -7.82
C THR A 320 -0.90 -2.86 -7.79
N GLN A 321 -0.83 -3.51 -6.60
CA GLN A 321 -1.33 -4.85 -6.32
C GLN A 321 -1.97 -4.89 -4.92
N ILE A 322 -3.13 -5.53 -4.79
CA ILE A 322 -3.80 -5.79 -3.51
C ILE A 322 -3.61 -7.26 -3.14
N CYS A 323 -3.06 -7.50 -1.96
CA CYS A 323 -2.98 -8.81 -1.33
C CYS A 323 -4.10 -8.91 -0.28
N LEU A 324 -5.20 -9.55 -0.64
CA LEU A 324 -6.33 -9.72 0.25
C LEU A 324 -6.18 -10.99 1.08
N ILE A 325 -6.17 -10.84 2.40
CA ILE A 325 -5.96 -11.93 3.36
C ILE A 325 -7.19 -12.09 4.25
N ASN A 326 -7.62 -13.33 4.47
CA ASN A 326 -8.63 -13.68 5.46
C ASN A 326 -8.21 -14.92 6.24
N ASN A 327 -8.38 -14.90 7.56
CA ASN A 327 -8.01 -16.01 8.47
C ASN A 327 -6.59 -16.58 8.25
N GLY A 328 -5.63 -15.70 7.90
CA GLY A 328 -4.25 -16.09 7.63
C GLY A 328 -3.98 -16.65 6.24
N VAL A 329 -5.01 -16.77 5.40
CA VAL A 329 -4.95 -17.35 4.05
C VAL A 329 -5.10 -16.27 2.99
N LEU A 330 -4.27 -16.33 1.94
CA LEU A 330 -4.39 -15.47 0.78
C LEU A 330 -5.68 -15.80 0.01
N GLN A 331 -6.52 -14.76 -0.19
CA GLN A 331 -7.76 -14.88 -0.94
C GLN A 331 -7.60 -14.46 -2.41
N GLN A 332 -6.89 -13.35 -2.63
CA GLN A 332 -6.59 -12.85 -3.97
C GLN A 332 -5.37 -11.93 -3.93
N TYR A 333 -4.54 -11.98 -4.99
CA TYR A 333 -3.44 -11.07 -5.22
C TYR A 333 -3.47 -10.57 -6.66
N ASP A 334 -3.97 -9.37 -6.87
CA ASP A 334 -4.20 -8.78 -8.19
C ASP A 334 -4.18 -7.24 -8.15
N ALA A 335 -4.19 -6.63 -9.34
CA ALA A 335 -4.41 -5.19 -9.48
C ALA A 335 -5.78 -4.77 -8.91
N PRO A 336 -5.91 -3.55 -8.34
CA PRO A 336 -7.13 -3.10 -7.66
C PRO A 336 -8.42 -3.29 -8.47
N LEU A 337 -8.42 -2.87 -9.73
CA LEU A 337 -9.59 -3.01 -10.59
C LEU A 337 -9.95 -4.48 -10.89
N THR A 338 -8.95 -5.37 -10.94
CA THR A 338 -9.18 -6.82 -11.11
C THR A 338 -9.82 -7.41 -9.86
N VAL A 339 -9.32 -7.05 -8.65
CA VAL A 339 -9.93 -7.49 -7.38
C VAL A 339 -11.39 -7.06 -7.29
N TYR A 340 -11.72 -5.84 -7.74
CA TYR A 340 -13.09 -5.33 -7.74
C TYR A 340 -13.99 -6.01 -8.78
N SER A 341 -13.53 -6.10 -10.03
CA SER A 341 -14.35 -6.59 -11.16
C SER A 341 -14.34 -8.10 -11.31
N LYS A 342 -13.28 -8.77 -10.82
CA LYS A 342 -13.08 -10.22 -10.94
C LYS A 342 -12.67 -10.84 -9.60
N PRO A 343 -13.51 -10.71 -8.56
CA PRO A 343 -13.20 -11.31 -7.25
C PRO A 343 -13.15 -12.84 -7.37
N ASN A 344 -12.17 -13.47 -6.72
CA ASN A 344 -11.97 -14.91 -6.79
C ASN A 344 -13.05 -15.71 -6.06
N ASN A 345 -13.68 -15.11 -5.05
CA ASN A 345 -14.68 -15.78 -4.22
C ASN A 345 -15.67 -14.78 -3.60
N LEU A 346 -16.70 -15.30 -2.93
CA LEU A 346 -17.72 -14.52 -2.23
C LEU A 346 -17.13 -13.55 -1.20
N PHE A 347 -16.10 -13.97 -0.46
CA PHE A 347 -15.47 -13.11 0.54
C PHE A 347 -14.83 -11.86 -0.12
N VAL A 348 -14.07 -12.04 -1.19
CA VAL A 348 -13.45 -10.93 -1.92
C VAL A 348 -14.51 -10.00 -2.50
N ALA A 349 -15.59 -10.59 -3.06
CA ALA A 349 -16.69 -9.84 -3.66
C ALA A 349 -17.39 -8.93 -2.64
N ASP A 350 -17.66 -9.47 -1.45
CA ASP A 350 -18.34 -8.74 -0.35
C ASP A 350 -17.42 -7.71 0.30
N PHE A 351 -16.16 -8.12 0.56
CA PHE A 351 -15.21 -7.29 1.30
C PHE A 351 -14.77 -6.07 0.50
N VAL A 352 -14.71 -6.14 -0.85
CA VAL A 352 -14.24 -5.04 -1.70
C VAL A 352 -15.40 -4.38 -2.42
N GLY A 353 -15.66 -3.13 -2.06
CA GLY A 353 -16.71 -2.28 -2.61
C GLY A 353 -17.51 -1.56 -1.51
N ASN A 354 -17.86 -0.31 -1.76
CA ASN A 354 -18.70 0.49 -0.87
C ASN A 354 -19.67 1.34 -1.73
N PRO A 355 -20.96 0.99 -1.73
CA PRO A 355 -21.61 -0.11 -0.97
C PRO A 355 -21.16 -1.51 -1.37
N SER A 356 -21.40 -2.51 -0.49
CA SER A 356 -21.10 -3.92 -0.77
C SER A 356 -21.93 -4.45 -1.93
N ILE A 357 -21.43 -5.51 -2.56
CA ILE A 357 -22.10 -6.23 -3.63
C ILE A 357 -23.48 -6.79 -3.17
N ASN A 358 -24.44 -6.86 -4.06
CA ASN A 358 -25.69 -7.57 -3.81
C ASN A 358 -25.49 -9.05 -4.10
N PHE A 359 -25.86 -9.91 -3.14
CA PHE A 359 -25.94 -11.35 -3.35
C PHE A 359 -27.39 -11.80 -3.50
N VAL A 360 -27.62 -12.65 -4.51
CA VAL A 360 -28.91 -13.26 -4.78
C VAL A 360 -28.70 -14.76 -4.95
N GLU A 361 -29.34 -15.57 -4.07
CA GLU A 361 -29.29 -17.03 -4.21
C GLU A 361 -30.08 -17.48 -5.43
N ALA A 362 -29.57 -18.48 -6.12
CA ALA A 362 -30.17 -19.03 -7.31
C ALA A 362 -30.03 -20.56 -7.36
N LYS A 363 -31.01 -21.20 -7.98
CA LYS A 363 -30.88 -22.55 -8.54
C LYS A 363 -30.78 -22.44 -10.03
N GLY A 364 -29.86 -23.19 -10.62
CA GLY A 364 -29.66 -23.08 -12.04
C GLY A 364 -29.12 -24.34 -12.70
N SER A 365 -29.44 -24.46 -13.99
CA SER A 365 -28.90 -25.51 -14.86
C SER A 365 -28.48 -24.89 -16.18
N GLN A 366 -27.44 -25.48 -16.79
CA GLN A 366 -26.94 -25.03 -18.08
C GLN A 366 -27.60 -25.82 -19.20
N SER A 367 -28.11 -25.09 -20.21
CA SER A 367 -28.63 -25.64 -21.44
C SER A 367 -27.52 -25.97 -22.44
N ALA A 368 -27.82 -26.79 -23.45
CA ALA A 368 -26.84 -27.20 -24.47
C ALA A 368 -26.28 -26.04 -25.31
N ASP A 369 -26.96 -24.92 -25.40
CA ASP A 369 -26.53 -23.68 -26.05
C ASP A 369 -25.60 -22.80 -25.20
N GLY A 370 -25.28 -23.25 -23.97
CA GLY A 370 -24.43 -22.51 -23.04
C GLY A 370 -25.16 -21.52 -22.14
N THR A 371 -26.46 -21.30 -22.35
CA THR A 371 -27.28 -20.43 -21.50
C THR A 371 -27.56 -21.09 -20.14
N VAL A 372 -27.51 -20.31 -19.07
CA VAL A 372 -27.83 -20.75 -17.72
C VAL A 372 -29.24 -20.31 -17.36
N GLY A 373 -30.15 -21.25 -17.18
CA GLY A 373 -31.49 -21.01 -16.63
C GLY A 373 -31.42 -20.89 -15.12
N LEU A 374 -31.93 -19.82 -14.56
CA LEU A 374 -31.87 -19.49 -13.14
C LEU A 374 -33.29 -19.34 -12.55
N THR A 375 -33.45 -19.79 -11.32
CA THR A 375 -34.59 -19.45 -10.48
C THR A 375 -34.06 -18.65 -9.29
N ILE A 376 -34.49 -17.40 -9.17
CA ILE A 376 -34.05 -16.40 -8.19
C ILE A 376 -35.24 -15.82 -7.42
N LEU A 377 -35.01 -15.13 -6.31
CA LEU A 377 -35.98 -14.29 -5.61
C LEU A 377 -37.36 -15.00 -5.45
N GLU A 378 -37.36 -16.19 -4.81
CA GLU A 378 -38.57 -16.98 -4.48
C GLU A 378 -39.40 -17.43 -5.71
N GLY A 379 -38.76 -17.68 -6.84
CA GLY A 379 -39.41 -18.30 -8.00
C GLY A 379 -39.37 -17.47 -9.30
N THR A 380 -38.77 -16.31 -9.29
CA THR A 380 -38.56 -15.54 -10.52
C THR A 380 -37.61 -16.29 -11.44
N ARG A 381 -38.02 -16.54 -12.69
CA ARG A 381 -37.18 -17.19 -13.70
C ARG A 381 -36.38 -16.14 -14.43
N ALA A 382 -35.07 -16.37 -14.54
CA ALA A 382 -34.15 -15.56 -15.31
C ALA A 382 -33.27 -16.45 -16.19
N THR A 383 -32.78 -15.88 -17.28
CA THR A 383 -31.78 -16.54 -18.13
C THR A 383 -30.52 -15.69 -18.12
N PHE A 384 -29.37 -16.34 -17.99
CA PHE A 384 -28.08 -15.71 -17.98
C PHE A 384 -27.20 -16.33 -19.04
N THR A 385 -26.65 -15.49 -19.91
CA THR A 385 -25.64 -15.93 -20.89
C THR A 385 -24.28 -15.41 -20.44
N PRO A 386 -23.38 -16.31 -20.00
CA PRO A 386 -22.05 -15.90 -19.56
C PRO A 386 -21.26 -15.21 -20.68
N ALA A 387 -20.52 -14.15 -20.34
CA ALA A 387 -19.63 -13.46 -21.28
C ALA A 387 -18.50 -14.36 -21.82
N SER A 388 -18.09 -15.34 -21.05
CA SER A 388 -17.14 -16.39 -21.45
C SER A 388 -17.82 -17.75 -21.38
N PRO A 389 -17.55 -18.66 -22.33
CA PRO A 389 -18.10 -20.01 -22.28
C PRO A 389 -17.73 -20.72 -20.99
N ILE A 390 -18.73 -21.24 -20.29
CA ILE A 390 -18.57 -22.07 -19.08
C ILE A 390 -19.18 -23.44 -19.31
N ASP A 391 -18.70 -24.44 -18.57
CA ASP A 391 -19.29 -25.77 -18.45
C ASP A 391 -19.50 -26.05 -16.97
N LEU A 392 -20.73 -25.83 -16.49
CA LEU A 392 -21.08 -25.98 -15.08
C LEU A 392 -20.86 -27.42 -14.60
N SER A 393 -21.16 -28.43 -15.42
CA SER A 393 -21.02 -29.83 -15.03
C SER A 393 -19.54 -30.18 -14.80
N ARG A 394 -18.68 -29.74 -15.71
CA ARG A 394 -17.23 -29.90 -15.57
C ARG A 394 -16.70 -29.11 -14.37
N TRP A 395 -17.20 -27.90 -14.17
CA TRP A 395 -16.78 -27.03 -13.06
C TRP A 395 -17.10 -27.69 -11.71
N PHE A 396 -18.31 -28.22 -11.52
CA PHE A 396 -18.72 -28.91 -10.30
C PHE A 396 -17.89 -30.19 -10.05
N ALA A 397 -17.63 -30.97 -11.08
CA ALA A 397 -16.78 -32.16 -10.98
C ALA A 397 -15.34 -31.79 -10.52
N GLN A 398 -14.77 -30.74 -11.08
CA GLN A 398 -13.44 -30.24 -10.68
C GLN A 398 -13.44 -29.67 -9.24
N ARG A 399 -14.50 -29.01 -8.82
CA ARG A 399 -14.66 -28.52 -7.44
C ARG A 399 -14.66 -29.71 -6.46
N ASP A 400 -15.47 -30.74 -6.74
CA ASP A 400 -15.60 -31.89 -5.86
C ASP A 400 -14.27 -32.65 -5.76
N GLN A 401 -13.55 -32.82 -6.88
CA GLN A 401 -12.21 -33.39 -6.89
C GLN A 401 -11.23 -32.57 -6.02
N ARG A 402 -11.17 -31.24 -6.20
CA ARG A 402 -10.30 -30.36 -5.38
C ARG A 402 -10.62 -30.47 -3.90
N ARG A 403 -11.90 -30.58 -3.54
CA ARG A 403 -12.36 -30.77 -2.17
C ARG A 403 -11.87 -32.10 -1.58
N GLU A 404 -11.95 -33.19 -2.33
CA GLU A 404 -11.45 -34.50 -1.91
C GLU A 404 -9.91 -34.49 -1.73
N GLU A 405 -9.18 -33.89 -2.68
CA GLU A 405 -7.73 -33.73 -2.59
C GLU A 405 -7.31 -32.91 -1.35
N LYS A 406 -8.01 -31.80 -1.07
CA LYS A 406 -7.76 -30.96 0.12
C LYS A 406 -8.01 -31.75 1.41
N LEU A 407 -9.09 -32.51 1.48
CA LEU A 407 -9.40 -33.37 2.64
C LEU A 407 -8.36 -34.48 2.83
N ALA A 408 -7.89 -35.10 1.74
CA ALA A 408 -6.85 -36.12 1.79
C ALA A 408 -5.52 -35.53 2.26
N ALA A 409 -5.14 -34.35 1.75
CA ALA A 409 -3.94 -33.64 2.19
C ALA A 409 -3.98 -33.24 3.67
N GLN A 410 -5.13 -32.77 4.17
CA GLN A 410 -5.32 -32.44 5.60
C GLN A 410 -5.19 -33.69 6.47
N LYS A 411 -5.79 -34.82 6.09
CA LYS A 411 -5.67 -36.10 6.80
C LYS A 411 -4.21 -36.57 6.83
N ALA A 412 -3.49 -36.49 5.71
CA ALA A 412 -2.08 -36.83 5.62
C ALA A 412 -1.19 -35.90 6.48
N ALA A 413 -1.49 -34.59 6.53
CA ALA A 413 -0.79 -33.63 7.38
C ALA A 413 -1.02 -33.95 8.86
N ALA A 414 -2.23 -34.34 9.26
CA ALA A 414 -2.57 -34.68 10.65
C ALA A 414 -1.77 -35.87 11.20
N THR A 415 -1.24 -36.74 10.35
CA THR A 415 -0.39 -37.87 10.76
C THR A 415 1.07 -37.51 10.98
N LYS A 416 1.51 -36.30 10.57
CA LYS A 416 2.91 -35.86 10.71
C LYS A 416 3.24 -35.52 12.15
N LYS A 417 4.44 -35.91 12.61
CA LYS A 417 4.94 -35.58 13.97
C LYS A 417 5.07 -34.05 14.11
N GLY A 418 4.43 -33.49 15.13
CA GLY A 418 4.43 -32.04 15.38
C GLY A 418 3.28 -31.27 14.72
N TYR A 419 2.34 -31.97 14.09
CA TYR A 419 1.12 -31.33 13.58
C TYR A 419 0.32 -30.68 14.71
N VAL A 420 -0.08 -29.43 14.50
CA VAL A 420 -0.97 -28.70 15.39
C VAL A 420 -2.28 -28.46 14.64
N GLU A 421 -3.39 -28.95 15.15
CA GLU A 421 -4.69 -28.72 14.55
C GLU A 421 -5.02 -27.23 14.51
N LYS A 422 -5.44 -26.71 13.35
CA LYS A 422 -5.84 -25.32 13.16
C LYS A 422 -7.15 -25.05 13.92
N GLY A 423 -7.12 -24.10 14.86
CA GLY A 423 -8.29 -23.69 15.63
C GLY A 423 -9.19 -22.72 14.88
N ASN A 424 -8.60 -21.79 14.14
CA ASN A 424 -9.30 -20.90 13.20
C ASN A 424 -9.41 -21.59 11.83
N LYS A 425 -10.41 -22.45 11.67
CA LYS A 425 -10.65 -23.18 10.40
C LYS A 425 -11.12 -22.21 9.32
N ASP A 426 -10.75 -22.52 8.06
CA ASP A 426 -11.38 -21.90 6.91
C ASP A 426 -12.81 -22.43 6.82
N GLU A 427 -13.75 -21.63 7.27
CA GLU A 427 -15.16 -21.85 7.00
C GLU A 427 -15.51 -21.19 5.67
N VAL A 428 -16.48 -21.78 4.94
CA VAL A 428 -17.07 -21.13 3.78
C VAL A 428 -17.61 -19.77 4.23
N PHE A 429 -17.28 -18.71 3.49
CA PHE A 429 -17.69 -17.36 3.83
C PHE A 429 -19.23 -17.28 3.89
N ARG A 430 -19.75 -16.82 5.01
CA ARG A 430 -21.18 -16.56 5.20
C ARG A 430 -21.48 -15.15 4.70
N TYR A 431 -22.19 -15.05 3.59
CA TYR A 431 -22.64 -13.78 3.03
C TYR A 431 -24.03 -13.43 3.55
N HIS A 432 -24.34 -12.14 3.61
CA HIS A 432 -25.61 -11.62 4.06
C HIS A 432 -26.51 -11.28 2.87
N ILE A 433 -27.76 -11.78 2.91
CA ILE A 433 -28.83 -11.38 1.99
C ILE A 433 -29.75 -10.44 2.74
N SER A 434 -29.78 -9.16 2.37
CA SER A 434 -30.62 -8.17 3.04
C SER A 434 -32.10 -8.42 2.75
N ARG A 435 -32.91 -8.52 3.81
CA ARG A 435 -34.36 -8.71 3.76
C ARG A 435 -35.10 -7.59 4.48
N VAL A 436 -36.37 -7.39 4.15
CA VAL A 436 -37.25 -6.39 4.80
C VAL A 436 -37.54 -6.79 6.24
N GLU A 437 -37.77 -8.09 6.48
CA GLU A 437 -37.93 -8.67 7.81
C GLU A 437 -36.71 -9.56 8.08
N ASP A 438 -35.77 -9.05 8.88
CA ASP A 438 -34.70 -9.88 9.43
C ASP A 438 -35.33 -10.85 10.45
N GLN A 439 -35.51 -12.10 10.04
CA GLN A 439 -35.83 -13.17 10.99
C GLN A 439 -34.53 -13.47 11.77
N ASP A 440 -34.69 -13.65 13.09
CA ASP A 440 -33.59 -14.08 13.97
C ASP A 440 -32.85 -15.28 13.34
N ASP A 441 -31.60 -15.10 12.99
CA ASP A 441 -30.72 -16.10 12.34
C ASP A 441 -30.56 -17.41 13.15
N ALA A 442 -31.06 -17.45 14.38
CA ALA A 442 -30.89 -18.56 15.31
C ALA A 442 -31.77 -19.80 15.00
N MET A 443 -32.69 -19.72 14.05
CA MET A 443 -33.67 -20.81 13.79
C MET A 443 -33.72 -21.29 12.33
N LEU A 444 -32.83 -20.83 11.45
CA LEU A 444 -32.80 -21.35 10.08
C LEU A 444 -31.99 -22.65 10.06
N GLU A 445 -32.67 -23.80 9.84
CA GLU A 445 -31.98 -25.04 9.44
C GLU A 445 -31.13 -24.74 8.21
N GLU A 446 -29.86 -25.19 8.21
CA GLU A 446 -29.01 -25.06 7.05
C GLU A 446 -29.68 -25.73 5.84
N PRO A 447 -29.99 -24.99 4.75
CA PRO A 447 -30.67 -25.58 3.62
C PRO A 447 -29.79 -26.65 2.98
N VAL A 448 -30.42 -27.76 2.54
CA VAL A 448 -29.72 -28.82 1.80
C VAL A 448 -29.14 -28.21 0.52
N LEU A 449 -27.81 -28.17 0.42
CA LEU A 449 -27.13 -27.65 -0.75
C LEU A 449 -27.09 -28.72 -1.84
N THR A 450 -27.42 -28.32 -3.06
CA THR A 450 -27.32 -29.16 -4.27
C THR A 450 -26.25 -28.60 -5.21
N ASN A 451 -25.83 -29.36 -6.22
CA ASN A 451 -24.88 -28.87 -7.23
C ASN A 451 -25.46 -27.74 -8.09
N GLU A 452 -26.77 -27.52 -8.01
CA GLU A 452 -27.46 -26.45 -8.75
C GLU A 452 -27.53 -25.13 -7.95
N ASP A 453 -27.06 -25.14 -6.71
CA ASP A 453 -27.11 -23.96 -5.83
C ASP A 453 -25.97 -23.00 -6.16
N LEU A 454 -26.36 -21.82 -6.61
CA LEU A 454 -25.49 -20.75 -7.10
C LEU A 454 -25.76 -19.46 -6.30
N VAL A 455 -24.80 -18.53 -6.35
CA VAL A 455 -24.96 -17.17 -5.84
C VAL A 455 -24.61 -16.20 -6.96
N LEU A 456 -25.53 -15.29 -7.25
CA LEU A 456 -25.29 -14.18 -8.15
C LEU A 456 -24.74 -12.99 -7.35
N GLY A 457 -23.65 -12.40 -7.82
CA GLY A 457 -23.11 -11.15 -7.32
C GLY A 457 -23.39 -10.03 -8.31
N ILE A 458 -24.01 -8.94 -7.84
CA ILE A 458 -24.32 -7.77 -8.67
C ILE A 458 -23.82 -6.52 -7.95
N ARG A 459 -22.88 -5.81 -8.56
CA ARG A 459 -22.40 -4.54 -8.00
C ARG A 459 -23.53 -3.50 -7.99
N PRO A 460 -23.63 -2.64 -6.96
CA PRO A 460 -24.71 -1.66 -6.83
C PRO A 460 -24.87 -0.72 -8.02
N GLU A 461 -23.79 -0.31 -8.65
CA GLU A 461 -23.78 0.56 -9.84
C GLU A 461 -24.21 -0.15 -11.13
N MET A 462 -24.30 -1.47 -11.11
CA MET A 462 -24.72 -2.28 -12.25
C MET A 462 -26.24 -2.52 -12.29
N LEU A 463 -26.95 -2.15 -11.21
CA LEU A 463 -28.41 -2.10 -11.20
C LEU A 463 -28.87 -0.84 -11.91
N GLN A 464 -29.47 -1.01 -13.09
CA GLN A 464 -29.96 0.11 -13.90
C GLN A 464 -31.48 0.28 -13.73
N ILE A 465 -31.91 1.51 -13.50
CA ILE A 465 -33.33 1.86 -13.53
C ILE A 465 -33.72 1.98 -15.00
N ASP A 466 -34.56 1.05 -15.46
CA ASP A 466 -34.95 0.91 -16.85
C ASP A 466 -36.44 0.65 -16.93
N PRO A 467 -37.26 1.52 -17.56
CA PRO A 467 -38.68 1.31 -17.72
C PRO A 467 -39.05 -0.01 -18.42
N ALA A 468 -38.13 -0.56 -19.24
CA ALA A 468 -38.30 -1.86 -19.92
C ALA A 468 -37.75 -3.03 -19.10
N GLY A 469 -37.18 -2.77 -17.92
CA GLY A 469 -36.53 -3.77 -17.06
C GLY A 469 -37.50 -4.88 -16.63
N ALA A 470 -36.95 -6.06 -16.46
CA ALA A 470 -37.74 -7.27 -16.11
C ALA A 470 -38.09 -7.36 -14.62
N LEU A 471 -37.34 -6.70 -13.75
CA LEU A 471 -37.55 -6.76 -12.30
C LEU A 471 -38.33 -5.52 -11.85
N GLU A 472 -39.47 -5.74 -11.17
CA GLU A 472 -40.24 -4.67 -10.54
C GLU A 472 -39.88 -4.54 -9.07
N GLY A 473 -39.50 -3.31 -8.66
CA GLY A 473 -39.14 -2.99 -7.29
C GLY A 473 -39.76 -1.68 -6.81
N GLU A 474 -39.59 -1.42 -5.53
CA GLU A 474 -40.05 -0.22 -4.85
C GLU A 474 -38.88 0.43 -4.10
N ILE A 475 -38.76 1.74 -4.18
CA ILE A 475 -37.75 2.50 -3.43
C ILE A 475 -38.06 2.42 -1.94
N TYR A 476 -37.26 1.65 -1.19
CA TYR A 476 -37.36 1.49 0.25
C TYR A 476 -36.60 2.55 1.02
N GLY A 477 -35.48 3.03 0.49
CA GLY A 477 -34.64 4.07 1.07
C GLY A 477 -33.80 4.78 0.00
N ALA A 478 -33.49 6.06 0.22
CA ALA A 478 -32.61 6.81 -0.66
C ALA A 478 -31.71 7.74 0.16
N MET A 479 -30.41 7.72 -0.12
CA MET A 479 -29.38 8.53 0.51
C MET A 479 -28.58 9.30 -0.55
N PRO A 480 -29.00 10.52 -0.92
CA PRO A 480 -28.27 11.33 -1.87
C PRO A 480 -27.00 11.92 -1.21
N THR A 481 -25.86 11.82 -1.90
CA THR A 481 -24.57 12.39 -1.48
C THR A 481 -24.16 13.62 -2.29
N GLY A 482 -24.99 14.01 -3.26
CA GLY A 482 -24.75 15.14 -4.18
C GLY A 482 -24.17 14.74 -5.52
N MET A 483 -23.25 13.79 -5.57
CA MET A 483 -22.72 13.22 -6.83
C MET A 483 -23.45 11.95 -7.27
N GLU A 484 -23.97 11.22 -6.31
CA GLU A 484 -24.67 9.96 -6.48
C GLU A 484 -25.78 9.81 -5.43
N SER A 485 -26.71 8.91 -5.66
CA SER A 485 -27.71 8.48 -4.71
C SER A 485 -27.56 6.98 -4.48
N THR A 486 -27.29 6.57 -3.23
CA THR A 486 -27.41 5.17 -2.84
C THR A 486 -28.85 4.89 -2.52
N ILE A 487 -29.45 3.92 -3.19
CA ILE A 487 -30.86 3.52 -3.01
C ILE A 487 -30.96 2.10 -2.50
N LYS A 488 -31.94 1.85 -1.60
CA LYS A 488 -32.40 0.53 -1.24
C LYS A 488 -33.68 0.24 -1.98
N ILE A 489 -33.73 -0.89 -2.66
CA ILE A 489 -34.83 -1.29 -3.55
C ILE A 489 -35.43 -2.58 -2.99
N ARG A 490 -36.72 -2.56 -2.69
CA ARG A 490 -37.46 -3.72 -2.23
C ARG A 490 -38.00 -4.52 -3.43
N LEU A 491 -37.67 -5.82 -3.47
CA LEU A 491 -38.21 -6.78 -4.41
C LEU A 491 -38.82 -7.93 -3.58
N GLY A 492 -40.17 -7.93 -3.39
CA GLY A 492 -40.78 -8.85 -2.44
C GLY A 492 -40.28 -8.65 -1.02
N ASN A 493 -39.65 -9.67 -0.45
CA ASN A 493 -39.01 -9.60 0.87
C ASN A 493 -37.52 -9.25 0.82
N PHE A 494 -36.92 -9.10 -0.37
CA PHE A 494 -35.51 -8.83 -0.55
C PHE A 494 -35.19 -7.33 -0.69
N LEU A 495 -34.03 -6.92 -0.22
CA LEU A 495 -33.53 -5.56 -0.35
C LEU A 495 -32.24 -5.55 -1.18
N LEU A 496 -32.26 -4.94 -2.34
CA LEU A 496 -31.08 -4.69 -3.15
C LEU A 496 -30.56 -3.25 -2.98
N THR A 497 -29.27 -3.08 -3.05
CA THR A 497 -28.63 -1.75 -3.04
C THR A 497 -28.28 -1.34 -4.45
N GLY A 498 -28.72 -0.15 -4.88
CA GLY A 498 -28.33 0.46 -6.14
C GLY A 498 -27.55 1.75 -5.92
N VAL A 499 -26.69 2.11 -6.86
CA VAL A 499 -26.02 3.41 -6.92
C VAL A 499 -26.36 4.08 -8.23
N VAL A 500 -26.97 5.27 -8.15
CA VAL A 500 -27.37 6.05 -9.32
C VAL A 500 -26.57 7.33 -9.33
N PHE A 501 -25.78 7.52 -10.37
CA PHE A 501 -24.98 8.72 -10.55
C PHE A 501 -25.85 9.90 -11.03
N GLY A 502 -25.53 11.11 -10.53
CA GLY A 502 -26.23 12.33 -10.85
C GLY A 502 -27.20 12.79 -9.76
N ASN A 503 -27.96 13.84 -10.07
CA ASN A 503 -28.79 14.56 -9.09
C ASN A 503 -30.25 14.06 -9.09
N THR A 504 -30.43 12.74 -9.17
CA THR A 504 -31.78 12.13 -9.19
C THR A 504 -32.30 12.00 -7.76
N LEU A 505 -33.48 12.55 -7.50
CA LEU A 505 -34.20 12.42 -6.24
C LEU A 505 -35.27 11.32 -6.36
N PHE A 506 -35.23 10.36 -5.48
CA PHE A 506 -36.19 9.26 -5.40
C PHE A 506 -37.18 9.50 -4.27
N LYS A 507 -38.43 9.13 -4.49
CA LYS A 507 -39.47 9.15 -3.45
C LYS A 507 -39.58 7.75 -2.82
N LEU A 508 -39.72 7.70 -1.52
CA LEU A 508 -40.01 6.42 -0.82
C LEU A 508 -41.37 5.88 -1.29
N GLY A 509 -41.41 4.58 -1.56
CA GLY A 509 -42.58 3.92 -2.11
C GLY A 509 -42.74 4.05 -3.64
N GLU A 510 -41.82 4.73 -4.32
CA GLU A 510 -41.85 4.86 -5.79
C GLU A 510 -41.58 3.50 -6.43
N LYS A 511 -42.46 3.09 -7.35
CA LYS A 511 -42.27 1.85 -8.12
C LYS A 511 -41.31 2.12 -9.28
N ILE A 512 -40.34 1.26 -9.41
CA ILE A 512 -39.32 1.31 -10.47
C ILE A 512 -39.17 -0.05 -11.12
N ARG A 513 -38.67 -0.05 -12.35
CA ARG A 513 -38.22 -1.26 -13.03
C ARG A 513 -36.71 -1.26 -13.16
N LEU A 514 -36.13 -2.44 -13.05
CA LEU A 514 -34.70 -2.64 -13.05
C LEU A 514 -34.29 -3.62 -14.14
N SER A 515 -33.13 -3.34 -14.73
CA SER A 515 -32.40 -4.24 -15.58
C SER A 515 -30.97 -4.44 -15.05
N VAL A 516 -30.39 -5.58 -15.38
CA VAL A 516 -28.97 -5.90 -15.12
C VAL A 516 -28.39 -6.49 -16.40
N SER A 517 -27.27 -5.96 -16.87
CA SER A 517 -26.56 -6.56 -17.99
C SER A 517 -25.97 -7.91 -17.62
N GLY A 518 -26.00 -8.90 -18.52
CA GLY A 518 -25.49 -10.25 -18.25
C GLY A 518 -23.99 -10.29 -17.95
N ASP A 519 -23.21 -9.39 -18.53
CA ASP A 519 -21.77 -9.24 -18.30
C ASP A 519 -21.43 -8.57 -16.95
N ALA A 520 -22.43 -7.94 -16.32
CA ALA A 520 -22.32 -7.36 -14.97
C ALA A 520 -22.63 -8.36 -13.84
N ILE A 521 -23.09 -9.56 -14.17
CA ILE A 521 -23.45 -10.60 -13.20
C ILE A 521 -22.24 -11.52 -12.99
N MET A 522 -21.83 -11.64 -11.73
CA MET A 522 -20.83 -12.60 -11.29
C MET A 522 -21.51 -13.84 -10.77
N LEU A 523 -21.06 -15.02 -11.16
CA LEU A 523 -21.61 -16.29 -10.73
C LEU A 523 -20.65 -17.00 -9.79
N PHE A 524 -21.13 -17.37 -8.61
CA PHE A 524 -20.37 -18.07 -7.58
C PHE A 524 -21.02 -19.41 -7.25
N ASP A 525 -20.20 -20.37 -6.88
CA ASP A 525 -20.68 -21.62 -6.27
C ASP A 525 -21.03 -21.40 -4.80
N ARG A 526 -22.22 -21.75 -4.39
CA ARG A 526 -22.69 -21.59 -3.02
C ARG A 526 -21.90 -22.44 -2.02
N THR A 527 -21.46 -23.62 -2.43
CA THR A 527 -20.81 -24.60 -1.54
C THR A 527 -19.36 -24.23 -1.25
N SER A 528 -18.58 -23.86 -2.27
CA SER A 528 -17.17 -23.50 -2.10
C SER A 528 -16.93 -22.00 -1.89
N GLY A 529 -17.88 -21.17 -2.34
CA GLY A 529 -17.74 -19.71 -2.40
C GLY A 529 -16.93 -19.23 -3.59
N ASP A 530 -16.37 -20.10 -4.41
CA ASP A 530 -15.50 -19.74 -5.53
C ASP A 530 -16.30 -19.13 -6.68
N ARG A 531 -15.70 -18.18 -7.39
CA ARG A 531 -16.30 -17.59 -8.59
C ARG A 531 -16.22 -18.58 -9.77
N ILE A 532 -17.34 -18.70 -10.48
CA ILE A 532 -17.47 -19.52 -11.70
C ILE A 532 -17.20 -18.69 -12.96
N THR A 533 -17.77 -17.47 -13.03
CA THR A 533 -17.58 -16.52 -14.15
C THR A 533 -17.26 -15.11 -13.68
#